data_52d637b3525c5d84b15e1a86dd9cfb20
#
_entry.id   52d637b3525c5d84b15e1a86dd9cfb20
#
_cell.length_a   1.000
_cell.length_b   1.000
_cell.length_c   1.000
_cell.angle_alpha   90.00
_cell.angle_beta   90.00
_cell.angle_gamma   90.00
#
_symmetry.space_group_name_H-M   'P 1'
#
loop_
_entity.id
_entity.type
_entity.pdbx_description
1 polymer ?
#
loop_
_entity_poly.entity_id
_entity_poly.type
_entity_poly.pdbx_seq_one_letter_code
_entity_poly.pdbx_strand_id
1 'polypeptide(L)'
;QSSIATNIESKWGHGQDNTYVVGVVFNKKHGKLTSSDKKKIDNTIRFLKDNKKKLGIKSMMTPNDNYATKAQLISKDKTTEIVQLNIANDHSTVSNVNKSLTKAVKTSGIRTYVTGVRILEDDFSASVQEGIKKTELITIFFIFIVLVIVFKSPIVPIISLLTVGVSFITSFSIVTNLVEKFNFPFSNFTQVFMVIVLFGIGTDYNILLYDKFKENLSKGMSNHDATNDALRKAGKTILYSGSSILIGFSALGLAKFSIYQSAVGVAVGVAVLLVVLLTLNPFFMAVLGKKLFWPVKNFEGESNSKLWHALSKGSLAHPIIYLVVMAVVVLPFCLFYSNNLNYNDADEISDSTPSKAGLLLLQDHFSEGTPEYSTLYIQSGHKLDNEKSLKEIDQIVKKIQADPDVKFASSVTEPNGKSIKRLYVDNQLGTVNSGVNTARNGLGTLSNGSKQITNGAVQLQNGANQLSNGTSRLQSGANQLQAGAGRLQTGANQLASGTNRLQTGANALRAGTMQLATGAGRLESGTLNLQQGAVQL
;
A
#
# COMPACT_ATOMS: atom_id res chain seq x y z
N GLN A 1 10.69 -13.65 3.02
CA GLN A 1 11.55 -12.46 3.22
C GLN A 1 10.77 -11.32 3.87
N SER A 2 9.55 -11.02 3.41
CA SER A 2 8.70 -9.96 4.01
C SER A 2 8.41 -10.22 5.50
N SER A 3 8.08 -11.45 5.90
CA SER A 3 7.87 -11.81 7.31
C SER A 3 9.13 -11.63 8.19
N ILE A 4 10.31 -11.86 7.62
CA ILE A 4 11.58 -11.61 8.31
C ILE A 4 11.80 -10.09 8.46
N ALA A 5 11.51 -9.32 7.42
CA ALA A 5 11.58 -7.86 7.44
C ALA A 5 10.65 -7.29 8.52
N THR A 6 9.40 -7.74 8.58
CA THR A 6 8.44 -7.35 9.62
C THR A 6 8.93 -7.69 11.04
N ASN A 7 9.56 -8.87 11.23
CA ASN A 7 10.15 -9.23 12.51
C ASN A 7 11.36 -8.37 12.90
N ILE A 8 12.19 -7.98 11.93
CA ILE A 8 13.31 -7.07 12.17
C ILE A 8 12.78 -5.70 12.56
N GLU A 9 11.83 -5.20 11.81
CA GLU A 9 11.17 -3.92 12.03
C GLU A 9 10.52 -3.85 13.42
N SER A 10 9.77 -4.87 13.81
CA SER A 10 9.15 -4.96 15.14
C SER A 10 10.16 -4.93 16.30
N LYS A 11 11.39 -5.45 16.09
CA LYS A 11 12.46 -5.43 17.08
C LYS A 11 13.22 -4.10 17.13
N TRP A 12 13.25 -3.34 16.04
CA TRP A 12 13.95 -2.07 15.97
C TRP A 12 13.10 -0.88 16.42
N GLY A 13 11.79 -1.07 16.55
CA GLY A 13 10.83 -0.05 16.89
C GLY A 13 10.87 0.38 18.35
N HIS A 14 11.59 1.42 18.67
CA HIS A 14 11.58 2.05 19.99
C HIS A 14 10.32 2.89 20.22
N GLY A 15 9.13 2.23 20.28
CA GLY A 15 7.87 2.88 20.67
C GLY A 15 7.18 3.74 19.61
N GLN A 16 7.62 3.70 18.36
CA GLN A 16 6.88 4.25 17.20
C GLN A 16 6.15 3.18 16.38
N ASP A 17 6.15 1.95 16.87
CA ASP A 17 5.73 0.71 16.20
C ASP A 17 4.23 0.63 15.96
N ASN A 18 3.45 1.60 16.41
CA ASN A 18 1.99 1.55 16.36
C ASN A 18 1.40 2.67 15.49
N THR A 19 2.02 2.92 14.32
CA THR A 19 1.51 3.92 13.37
C THR A 19 1.48 3.39 11.95
N TYR A 20 0.61 3.99 11.12
CA TYR A 20 0.59 3.79 9.68
C TYR A 20 0.64 5.13 8.95
N VAL A 21 1.14 5.08 7.73
CA VAL A 21 1.35 6.27 6.91
C VAL A 21 0.09 6.59 6.11
N VAL A 22 -0.29 7.86 6.11
CA VAL A 22 -1.38 8.42 5.31
C VAL A 22 -0.86 9.62 4.53
N GLY A 23 -1.09 9.64 3.24
CA GLY A 23 -0.81 10.78 2.37
C GLY A 23 -2.04 11.67 2.21
N VAL A 24 -1.88 12.95 2.48
CA VAL A 24 -2.87 13.98 2.12
C VAL A 24 -2.38 14.68 0.86
N VAL A 25 -3.15 14.57 -0.20
CA VAL A 25 -2.80 15.09 -1.53
C VAL A 25 -3.60 16.36 -1.79
N PHE A 26 -2.92 17.46 -2.07
CA PHE A 26 -3.49 18.72 -2.50
C PHE A 26 -3.13 18.95 -3.97
N ASN A 27 -4.13 19.01 -4.83
CA ASN A 27 -3.90 19.15 -6.27
C ASN A 27 -4.75 20.27 -6.87
N LYS A 28 -4.15 21.05 -7.76
CA LYS A 28 -4.86 22.04 -8.57
C LYS A 28 -5.12 21.46 -9.96
N LYS A 29 -6.40 21.37 -10.33
CA LYS A 29 -6.82 20.74 -11.59
C LYS A 29 -6.19 21.40 -12.83
N HIS A 30 -6.04 22.73 -12.81
CA HIS A 30 -5.48 23.50 -13.93
C HIS A 30 -4.44 24.50 -13.42
N GLY A 31 -3.23 24.39 -13.93
CA GLY A 31 -2.11 25.27 -13.63
C GLY A 31 -1.41 24.97 -12.29
N LYS A 32 -0.38 25.75 -12.01
CA LYS A 32 0.46 25.58 -10.81
C LYS A 32 -0.25 26.09 -9.56
N LEU A 33 0.12 25.53 -8.39
CA LEU A 33 -0.29 26.06 -7.10
C LEU A 33 0.24 27.48 -6.90
N THR A 34 -0.67 28.44 -6.79
CA THR A 34 -0.35 29.86 -6.56
C THR A 34 0.02 30.11 -5.09
N SER A 35 0.58 31.28 -4.79
CA SER A 35 0.84 31.69 -3.41
C SER A 35 -0.43 31.72 -2.54
N SER A 36 -1.59 32.08 -3.14
CA SER A 36 -2.88 32.02 -2.45
C SER A 36 -3.30 30.58 -2.14
N ASP A 37 -3.10 29.65 -3.09
CA ASP A 37 -3.41 28.23 -2.91
C ASP A 37 -2.55 27.62 -1.80
N LYS A 38 -1.25 27.93 -1.80
CA LYS A 38 -0.30 27.49 -0.74
C LYS A 38 -0.69 28.01 0.63
N LYS A 39 -1.13 29.25 0.73
CA LYS A 39 -1.62 29.81 1.99
C LYS A 39 -2.84 29.05 2.53
N LYS A 40 -3.74 28.61 1.64
CA LYS A 40 -4.90 27.79 2.03
C LYS A 40 -4.45 26.40 2.50
N ILE A 41 -3.50 25.77 1.80
CA ILE A 41 -2.90 24.50 2.19
C ILE A 41 -2.21 24.63 3.55
N ASP A 42 -1.40 25.68 3.76
CA ASP A 42 -0.74 25.93 5.04
C ASP A 42 -1.74 26.10 6.20
N ASN A 43 -2.89 26.74 5.96
CA ASN A 43 -3.95 26.83 6.95
C ASN A 43 -4.53 25.45 7.31
N THR A 44 -4.73 24.60 6.30
CA THR A 44 -5.18 23.21 6.51
C THR A 44 -4.13 22.40 7.27
N ILE A 45 -2.84 22.53 6.92
CA ILE A 45 -1.73 21.90 7.64
C ILE A 45 -1.69 22.36 9.11
N ARG A 46 -1.90 23.66 9.35
CA ARG A 46 -1.95 24.20 10.71
C ARG A 46 -3.13 23.63 11.50
N PHE A 47 -4.31 23.56 10.88
CA PHE A 47 -5.47 22.90 11.49
C PHE A 47 -5.19 21.43 11.86
N LEU A 48 -4.50 20.67 10.98
CA LEU A 48 -4.10 19.29 11.28
C LEU A 48 -3.11 19.24 12.46
N LYS A 49 -2.15 20.19 12.53
CA LYS A 49 -1.20 20.29 13.64
C LYS A 49 -1.90 20.57 14.98
N ASP A 50 -2.87 21.46 14.98
CA ASP A 50 -3.62 21.85 16.19
C ASP A 50 -4.55 20.73 16.67
N ASN A 51 -5.03 19.88 15.75
CA ASN A 51 -5.94 18.79 16.05
C ASN A 51 -5.28 17.39 16.06
N LYS A 52 -3.98 17.30 16.21
CA LYS A 52 -3.21 16.03 16.15
C LYS A 52 -3.82 14.93 17.03
N LYS A 53 -4.09 15.23 18.31
CA LYS A 53 -4.65 14.26 19.27
C LYS A 53 -6.01 13.73 18.81
N LYS A 54 -6.88 14.65 18.34
CA LYS A 54 -8.25 14.31 17.90
C LYS A 54 -8.28 13.46 16.64
N LEU A 55 -7.27 13.64 15.77
CA LEU A 55 -7.17 12.94 14.49
C LEU A 55 -6.23 11.72 14.55
N GLY A 56 -5.65 11.42 15.71
CA GLY A 56 -4.71 10.30 15.88
C GLY A 56 -3.33 10.51 15.25
N ILE A 57 -2.96 11.75 14.92
CA ILE A 57 -1.70 12.08 14.24
C ILE A 57 -0.56 12.09 15.26
N LYS A 58 0.37 11.18 15.13
CA LYS A 58 1.61 11.11 15.94
C LYS A 58 2.68 12.06 15.40
N SER A 59 2.94 11.98 14.11
CA SER A 59 3.90 12.87 13.44
C SER A 59 3.38 13.28 12.06
N MET A 60 3.95 14.36 11.53
CA MET A 60 3.58 14.91 10.24
C MET A 60 4.85 15.38 9.53
N MET A 61 4.98 15.07 8.26
CA MET A 61 6.01 15.57 7.38
C MET A 61 5.38 16.47 6.31
N THR A 62 5.87 17.70 6.22
CA THR A 62 5.35 18.74 5.33
C THR A 62 6.43 19.27 4.40
N PRO A 63 6.08 19.86 3.25
CA PRO A 63 7.05 20.51 2.36
C PRO A 63 7.82 21.66 3.00
N ASN A 64 7.32 22.21 4.09
CA ASN A 64 7.92 23.36 4.79
C ASN A 64 8.92 22.97 5.88
N ASP A 65 9.11 21.67 6.16
CA ASP A 65 9.99 21.23 7.26
C ASP A 65 11.46 21.40 6.91
N ASN A 66 11.87 21.14 5.67
CA ASN A 66 13.24 21.37 5.17
C ASN A 66 13.32 21.31 3.64
N TYR A 67 14.53 21.56 3.08
CA TYR A 67 14.74 21.53 1.63
C TYR A 67 14.49 20.15 1.00
N ALA A 68 14.87 19.08 1.68
CA ALA A 68 14.69 17.71 1.18
C ALA A 68 13.20 17.32 1.12
N THR A 69 12.44 17.61 2.19
CA THR A 69 10.99 17.37 2.21
C THR A 69 10.26 18.19 1.16
N LYS A 70 10.70 19.43 0.92
CA LYS A 70 10.15 20.27 -0.15
C LYS A 70 10.35 19.66 -1.53
N ALA A 71 11.52 19.08 -1.79
CA ALA A 71 11.83 18.43 -3.06
C ALA A 71 11.06 17.11 -3.25
N GLN A 72 10.73 16.42 -2.16
CA GLN A 72 10.01 15.14 -2.18
C GLN A 72 8.49 15.30 -2.24
N LEU A 73 7.94 16.30 -1.55
CA LEU A 73 6.52 16.45 -1.31
C LEU A 73 5.83 17.49 -2.23
N ILE A 74 6.58 18.14 -3.11
CA ILE A 74 6.02 19.00 -4.16
C ILE A 74 6.36 18.39 -5.51
N SER A 75 5.35 18.21 -6.36
CA SER A 75 5.52 17.69 -7.72
C SER A 75 6.41 18.59 -8.58
N LYS A 76 7.11 18.00 -9.56
CA LYS A 76 7.99 18.74 -10.47
C LYS A 76 7.26 19.82 -11.25
N ASP A 77 6.01 19.58 -11.63
CA ASP A 77 5.14 20.52 -12.33
C ASP A 77 4.50 21.58 -11.41
N LYS A 78 4.70 21.45 -10.09
CA LYS A 78 4.18 22.34 -9.04
C LYS A 78 2.65 22.44 -8.98
N THR A 79 1.95 21.42 -9.47
CA THR A 79 0.48 21.33 -9.41
C THR A 79 -0.02 20.60 -8.19
N THR A 80 0.84 19.77 -7.59
CA THR A 80 0.48 18.85 -6.50
C THR A 80 1.45 18.95 -5.33
N GLU A 81 0.90 18.94 -4.13
CA GLU A 81 1.62 18.96 -2.86
C GLU A 81 1.10 17.84 -1.95
N ILE A 82 2.01 17.18 -1.25
CA ILE A 82 1.70 16.06 -0.35
C ILE A 82 2.05 16.46 1.09
N VAL A 83 1.21 16.05 2.01
CA VAL A 83 1.52 16.02 3.43
C VAL A 83 1.45 14.58 3.91
N GLN A 84 2.50 14.08 4.51
CA GLN A 84 2.56 12.73 5.04
C GLN A 84 2.23 12.76 6.53
N LEU A 85 1.29 11.91 6.96
CA LEU A 85 0.85 11.77 8.33
C LEU A 85 1.18 10.36 8.83
N ASN A 86 1.71 10.26 10.04
CA ASN A 86 1.80 8.99 10.76
C ASN A 86 0.66 8.93 11.77
N ILE A 87 -0.26 8.01 11.56
CA ILE A 87 -1.48 7.85 12.35
C ILE A 87 -1.31 6.68 13.33
N ALA A 88 -1.73 6.90 14.58
CA ALA A 88 -1.72 5.84 15.59
C ALA A 88 -2.74 4.74 15.26
N ASN A 89 -2.32 3.48 15.28
CA ASN A 89 -3.20 2.33 15.03
C ASN A 89 -4.27 2.12 16.10
N ASP A 90 -3.96 2.51 17.33
CA ASP A 90 -4.82 2.36 18.50
C ASP A 90 -5.83 3.51 18.69
N HIS A 91 -5.77 4.53 17.82
CA HIS A 91 -6.64 5.70 17.94
C HIS A 91 -8.10 5.40 17.58
N SER A 92 -8.32 4.76 16.43
CA SER A 92 -9.66 4.42 15.92
C SER A 92 -9.55 3.46 14.73
N THR A 93 -10.68 2.97 14.21
CA THR A 93 -10.70 2.20 12.96
C THR A 93 -10.21 3.05 11.80
N VAL A 94 -9.55 2.42 10.82
CA VAL A 94 -9.03 3.11 9.62
C VAL A 94 -10.15 3.87 8.90
N SER A 95 -11.34 3.28 8.80
CA SER A 95 -12.52 3.90 8.19
C SER A 95 -12.92 5.22 8.89
N ASN A 96 -12.92 5.24 10.23
CA ASN A 96 -13.24 6.46 10.99
C ASN A 96 -12.15 7.52 10.84
N VAL A 97 -10.89 7.12 10.82
CA VAL A 97 -9.76 8.03 10.56
C VAL A 97 -9.87 8.61 9.16
N ASN A 98 -10.12 7.79 8.13
CA ASN A 98 -10.30 8.23 6.76
C ASN A 98 -11.43 9.27 6.63
N LYS A 99 -12.61 8.99 7.19
CA LYS A 99 -13.74 9.93 7.22
C LYS A 99 -13.41 11.25 7.92
N SER A 100 -12.70 11.18 9.04
CA SER A 100 -12.31 12.35 9.83
C SER A 100 -11.26 13.20 9.11
N LEU A 101 -10.25 12.56 8.54
CA LEU A 101 -9.21 13.24 7.75
C LEU A 101 -9.78 13.84 6.47
N THR A 102 -10.62 13.12 5.73
CA THR A 102 -11.26 13.63 4.50
C THR A 102 -12.06 14.91 4.76
N LYS A 103 -12.72 15.01 5.92
CA LYS A 103 -13.40 16.26 6.34
C LYS A 103 -12.40 17.35 6.71
N ALA A 104 -11.35 16.99 7.47
CA ALA A 104 -10.37 17.92 8.01
C ALA A 104 -9.49 18.57 6.93
N VAL A 105 -9.17 17.82 5.86
CA VAL A 105 -8.28 18.31 4.80
C VAL A 105 -8.97 19.09 3.69
N LYS A 106 -10.31 19.18 3.71
CA LYS A 106 -11.09 19.86 2.68
C LYS A 106 -10.67 21.32 2.54
N THR A 107 -10.07 21.66 1.41
CA THR A 107 -9.50 22.99 1.15
C THR A 107 -10.23 23.63 -0.04
N SER A 108 -10.79 24.83 0.16
CA SER A 108 -11.61 25.51 -0.86
C SER A 108 -10.80 25.83 -2.12
N GLY A 109 -11.30 25.36 -3.29
CA GLY A 109 -10.70 25.58 -4.59
C GLY A 109 -9.50 24.68 -4.92
N ILE A 110 -9.22 23.68 -4.07
CA ILE A 110 -8.14 22.69 -4.24
C ILE A 110 -8.75 21.28 -4.12
N ARG A 111 -8.41 20.39 -5.02
CA ARG A 111 -8.79 18.98 -4.89
C ARG A 111 -7.95 18.38 -3.77
N THR A 112 -8.61 17.77 -2.81
CA THR A 112 -7.96 17.16 -1.66
C THR A 112 -8.35 15.70 -1.53
N TYR A 113 -7.36 14.83 -1.35
CA TYR A 113 -7.57 13.39 -1.19
C TYR A 113 -6.75 12.86 -0.02
N VAL A 114 -7.29 11.85 0.62
CA VAL A 114 -6.60 11.07 1.65
C VAL A 114 -6.31 9.71 1.06
N THR A 115 -5.06 9.28 1.04
CA THR A 115 -4.63 8.02 0.45
C THR A 115 -3.50 7.38 1.25
N GLY A 116 -3.14 6.16 0.94
CA GLY A 116 -2.11 5.37 1.59
C GLY A 116 -2.54 3.92 1.69
N VAL A 117 -1.60 3.01 1.84
CA VAL A 117 -1.84 1.55 1.80
C VAL A 117 -3.02 1.13 2.67
N ARG A 118 -3.02 1.52 3.96
CA ARG A 118 -4.10 1.14 4.90
C ARG A 118 -5.45 1.76 4.56
N ILE A 119 -5.48 2.95 3.96
CA ILE A 119 -6.72 3.61 3.52
C ILE A 119 -7.27 2.88 2.29
N LEU A 120 -6.41 2.51 1.34
CA LEU A 120 -6.79 1.73 0.15
C LEU A 120 -7.29 0.34 0.53
N GLU A 121 -6.62 -0.35 1.47
CA GLU A 121 -7.07 -1.65 2.01
C GLU A 121 -8.45 -1.56 2.68
N ASP A 122 -8.72 -0.49 3.44
CA ASP A 122 -10.02 -0.25 4.07
C ASP A 122 -11.10 0.00 3.02
N ASP A 123 -10.84 0.85 2.04
CA ASP A 123 -11.75 1.13 0.93
C ASP A 123 -11.96 -0.11 0.03
N PHE A 124 -10.92 -0.91 -0.20
CA PHE A 124 -11.03 -2.22 -0.87
C PHE A 124 -11.95 -3.14 -0.08
N SER A 125 -11.72 -3.30 1.22
CA SER A 125 -12.56 -4.12 2.08
C SER A 125 -14.01 -3.65 2.11
N ALA A 126 -14.23 -2.33 2.16
CA ALA A 126 -15.57 -1.74 2.10
C ALA A 126 -16.25 -1.99 0.74
N SER A 127 -15.51 -1.86 -0.36
CA SER A 127 -15.99 -2.13 -1.73
C SER A 127 -16.35 -3.60 -1.92
N VAL A 128 -15.52 -4.51 -1.40
CA VAL A 128 -15.79 -5.95 -1.39
C VAL A 128 -17.08 -6.24 -0.61
N GLN A 129 -17.23 -5.68 0.60
CA GLN A 129 -18.44 -5.89 1.41
C GLN A 129 -19.70 -5.34 0.73
N GLU A 130 -19.62 -4.17 0.09
CA GLU A 130 -20.75 -3.62 -0.67
C GLU A 130 -21.08 -4.49 -1.89
N GLY A 131 -20.06 -4.93 -2.61
CA GLY A 131 -20.19 -5.88 -3.72
C GLY A 131 -20.86 -7.18 -3.29
N ILE A 132 -20.43 -7.76 -2.15
CA ILE A 132 -21.03 -8.98 -1.59
C ILE A 132 -22.53 -8.79 -1.34
N LYS A 133 -22.92 -7.72 -0.62
CA LYS A 133 -24.35 -7.47 -0.31
C LYS A 133 -25.20 -7.37 -1.57
N LYS A 134 -24.72 -6.70 -2.61
CA LYS A 134 -25.42 -6.61 -3.90
C LYS A 134 -25.51 -7.97 -4.58
N THR A 135 -24.40 -8.69 -4.61
CA THR A 135 -24.33 -10.02 -5.24
C THR A 135 -25.17 -11.04 -4.49
N GLU A 136 -25.18 -11.02 -3.15
CA GLU A 136 -26.05 -11.88 -2.33
C GLU A 136 -27.53 -11.72 -2.70
N LEU A 137 -28.01 -10.48 -2.76
CA LEU A 137 -29.41 -10.21 -3.14
C LEU A 137 -29.73 -10.70 -4.55
N ILE A 138 -28.85 -10.45 -5.52
CA ILE A 138 -29.01 -10.91 -6.89
C ILE A 138 -29.02 -12.45 -6.93
N THR A 139 -28.07 -13.08 -6.25
CA THR A 139 -27.95 -14.54 -6.18
C THR A 139 -29.18 -15.17 -5.57
N ILE A 140 -29.66 -14.68 -4.43
CA ILE A 140 -30.88 -15.16 -3.76
C ILE A 140 -32.08 -15.05 -4.71
N PHE A 141 -32.20 -13.92 -5.42
CA PHE A 141 -33.27 -13.70 -6.37
C PHE A 141 -33.21 -14.67 -7.56
N PHE A 142 -32.03 -14.87 -8.16
CA PHE A 142 -31.87 -15.85 -9.25
C PHE A 142 -32.09 -17.28 -8.79
N ILE A 143 -31.56 -17.68 -7.65
CA ILE A 143 -31.77 -19.00 -7.06
C ILE A 143 -33.29 -19.23 -6.85
N PHE A 144 -33.98 -18.23 -6.29
CA PHE A 144 -35.41 -18.29 -6.09
C PHE A 144 -36.17 -18.56 -7.42
N ILE A 145 -35.86 -17.79 -8.46
CA ILE A 145 -36.49 -17.96 -9.79
C ILE A 145 -36.20 -19.35 -10.36
N VAL A 146 -34.92 -19.77 -10.34
CA VAL A 146 -34.54 -21.09 -10.88
C VAL A 146 -35.27 -22.20 -10.16
N LEU A 147 -35.33 -22.16 -8.83
CA LEU A 147 -36.04 -23.16 -8.04
C LEU A 147 -37.55 -23.13 -8.28
N VAL A 148 -38.16 -21.95 -8.47
CA VAL A 148 -39.58 -21.84 -8.87
C VAL A 148 -39.83 -22.52 -10.21
N ILE A 149 -38.94 -22.31 -11.19
CA ILE A 149 -39.06 -22.94 -12.52
C ILE A 149 -38.90 -24.46 -12.42
N VAL A 150 -37.91 -24.95 -11.68
CA VAL A 150 -37.61 -26.38 -11.52
C VAL A 150 -38.74 -27.10 -10.80
N PHE A 151 -39.19 -26.56 -9.67
CA PHE A 151 -40.22 -27.24 -8.86
C PHE A 151 -41.63 -26.84 -9.20
N LYS A 152 -41.82 -25.79 -10.01
CA LYS A 152 -43.12 -25.18 -10.33
C LYS A 152 -43.91 -24.80 -9.06
N SER A 153 -43.17 -24.41 -8.00
CA SER A 153 -43.71 -24.08 -6.69
C SER A 153 -42.91 -22.94 -6.08
N PRO A 154 -43.52 -21.94 -5.41
CA PRO A 154 -42.82 -20.91 -4.66
C PRO A 154 -42.42 -21.37 -3.25
N ILE A 155 -43.00 -22.45 -2.72
CA ILE A 155 -42.78 -22.90 -1.32
C ILE A 155 -41.42 -23.56 -1.18
N VAL A 156 -41.04 -24.44 -2.10
CA VAL A 156 -39.73 -25.13 -2.07
C VAL A 156 -38.59 -24.14 -2.08
N PRO A 157 -38.54 -23.11 -2.95
CA PRO A 157 -37.50 -22.09 -2.90
C PRO A 157 -37.41 -21.36 -1.56
N ILE A 158 -38.54 -20.98 -0.96
CA ILE A 158 -38.55 -20.30 0.33
C ILE A 158 -37.92 -21.17 1.41
N ILE A 159 -38.29 -22.41 1.50
CA ILE A 159 -37.74 -23.35 2.49
C ILE A 159 -36.28 -23.65 2.20
N SER A 160 -35.92 -23.85 0.93
CA SER A 160 -34.53 -24.05 0.51
C SER A 160 -33.61 -22.87 0.93
N LEU A 161 -34.03 -21.64 0.63
CA LEU A 161 -33.29 -20.46 1.01
C LEU A 161 -33.23 -20.26 2.53
N LEU A 162 -34.32 -20.59 3.24
CA LEU A 162 -34.37 -20.53 4.70
C LEU A 162 -33.37 -21.54 5.31
N THR A 163 -33.32 -22.78 4.84
CA THR A 163 -32.39 -23.79 5.36
C THR A 163 -30.94 -23.43 5.08
N VAL A 164 -30.63 -22.91 3.89
CA VAL A 164 -29.28 -22.42 3.56
C VAL A 164 -28.92 -21.18 4.39
N GLY A 165 -29.87 -20.26 4.57
CA GLY A 165 -29.69 -19.07 5.40
C GLY A 165 -29.40 -19.41 6.87
N VAL A 166 -30.15 -20.36 7.45
CA VAL A 166 -29.88 -20.86 8.81
C VAL A 166 -28.48 -21.49 8.88
N SER A 167 -28.12 -22.29 7.88
CA SER A 167 -26.77 -22.89 7.82
C SER A 167 -25.67 -21.83 7.77
N PHE A 168 -25.84 -20.80 6.96
CA PHE A 168 -24.88 -19.70 6.83
C PHE A 168 -24.73 -18.94 8.13
N ILE A 169 -25.82 -18.47 8.74
CA ILE A 169 -25.78 -17.69 9.98
C ILE A 169 -25.14 -18.50 11.11
N THR A 170 -25.53 -19.78 11.25
CA THR A 170 -24.97 -20.65 12.29
C THR A 170 -23.48 -20.90 12.06
N SER A 171 -23.07 -21.24 10.84
CA SER A 171 -21.67 -21.51 10.54
C SER A 171 -20.80 -20.29 10.66
N PHE A 172 -21.29 -19.11 10.23
CA PHE A 172 -20.56 -17.85 10.35
C PHE A 172 -20.38 -17.46 11.83
N SER A 173 -21.42 -17.67 12.66
CA SER A 173 -21.30 -17.48 14.11
C SER A 173 -20.28 -18.43 14.74
N ILE A 174 -20.24 -19.70 14.31
CA ILE A 174 -19.20 -20.65 14.79
C ILE A 174 -17.81 -20.18 14.38
N VAL A 175 -17.61 -19.81 13.12
CA VAL A 175 -16.31 -19.36 12.60
C VAL A 175 -15.85 -18.11 13.35
N THR A 176 -16.69 -17.10 13.56
CA THR A 176 -16.32 -15.89 14.31
C THR A 176 -15.92 -16.18 15.76
N ASN A 177 -16.60 -17.12 16.44
CA ASN A 177 -16.20 -17.58 17.76
C ASN A 177 -14.87 -18.35 17.76
N LEU A 178 -14.60 -19.15 16.70
CA LEU A 178 -13.32 -19.84 16.55
C LEU A 178 -12.17 -18.84 16.31
N VAL A 179 -12.42 -17.77 15.56
CA VAL A 179 -11.45 -16.69 15.35
C VAL A 179 -11.09 -16.03 16.68
N GLU A 180 -12.10 -15.67 17.48
CA GLU A 180 -11.90 -14.98 18.76
C GLU A 180 -11.15 -15.85 19.78
N LYS A 181 -11.51 -17.14 19.90
CA LYS A 181 -11.00 -18.02 20.98
C LYS A 181 -9.76 -18.81 20.60
N PHE A 182 -9.60 -19.15 19.33
CA PHE A 182 -8.58 -20.10 18.86
C PHE A 182 -7.68 -19.55 17.75
N ASN A 183 -7.75 -18.24 17.44
CA ASN A 183 -6.98 -17.64 16.35
C ASN A 183 -7.19 -18.36 15.00
N PHE A 184 -8.42 -18.81 14.75
CA PHE A 184 -8.78 -19.52 13.52
C PHE A 184 -8.51 -18.61 12.30
N PRO A 185 -7.97 -19.16 11.18
CA PRO A 185 -7.68 -18.36 10.00
C PRO A 185 -8.91 -17.65 9.46
N PHE A 186 -8.84 -16.33 9.33
CA PHE A 186 -9.94 -15.50 8.85
C PHE A 186 -9.41 -14.37 7.95
N SER A 187 -10.13 -14.09 6.88
CA SER A 187 -9.87 -12.96 5.98
C SER A 187 -11.19 -12.33 5.53
N ASN A 188 -11.11 -11.18 4.87
CA ASN A 188 -12.27 -10.53 4.26
C ASN A 188 -12.99 -11.44 3.25
N PHE A 189 -12.27 -12.40 2.67
CA PHE A 189 -12.81 -13.36 1.70
C PHE A 189 -13.52 -14.56 2.34
N THR A 190 -13.32 -14.83 3.64
CA THR A 190 -13.95 -15.98 4.32
C THR A 190 -15.47 -15.93 4.19
N GLN A 191 -16.08 -14.77 4.46
CA GLN A 191 -17.52 -14.59 4.32
C GLN A 191 -17.98 -14.82 2.87
N VAL A 192 -17.25 -14.26 1.90
CA VAL A 192 -17.54 -14.41 0.46
C VAL A 192 -17.58 -15.87 0.06
N PHE A 193 -16.52 -16.60 0.39
CA PHE A 193 -16.41 -18.03 0.07
C PHE A 193 -17.53 -18.84 0.74
N MET A 194 -17.83 -18.55 2.01
CA MET A 194 -18.92 -19.22 2.72
C MET A 194 -20.26 -18.95 2.05
N VAL A 195 -20.60 -17.73 1.69
CA VAL A 195 -21.86 -17.39 1.02
C VAL A 195 -21.95 -18.13 -0.31
N ILE A 196 -20.96 -17.97 -1.20
CA ILE A 196 -21.01 -18.56 -2.55
C ILE A 196 -21.13 -20.07 -2.48
N VAL A 197 -20.32 -20.72 -1.65
CA VAL A 197 -20.26 -22.18 -1.57
C VAL A 197 -21.51 -22.73 -0.88
N LEU A 198 -21.96 -22.16 0.24
CA LEU A 198 -23.14 -22.66 0.95
C LEU A 198 -24.42 -22.45 0.14
N PHE A 199 -24.60 -21.31 -0.50
CA PHE A 199 -25.78 -21.08 -1.34
C PHE A 199 -25.75 -21.96 -2.60
N GLY A 200 -24.60 -22.12 -3.26
CA GLY A 200 -24.44 -22.98 -4.43
C GLY A 200 -24.71 -24.45 -4.09
N ILE A 201 -23.93 -25.01 -3.19
CA ILE A 201 -24.00 -26.43 -2.79
C ILE A 201 -25.32 -26.74 -2.06
N GLY A 202 -25.73 -25.83 -1.16
CA GLY A 202 -26.95 -25.99 -0.37
C GLY A 202 -28.19 -26.05 -1.28
N THR A 203 -28.22 -25.23 -2.33
CA THR A 203 -29.29 -25.23 -3.32
C THR A 203 -29.30 -26.52 -4.15
N ASP A 204 -28.12 -26.97 -4.60
CA ASP A 204 -27.98 -28.19 -5.38
C ASP A 204 -28.43 -29.42 -4.57
N TYR A 205 -28.01 -29.51 -3.32
CA TYR A 205 -28.42 -30.59 -2.41
C TYR A 205 -29.91 -30.52 -2.07
N ASN A 206 -30.47 -29.33 -1.95
CA ASN A 206 -31.93 -29.15 -1.78
C ASN A 206 -32.69 -29.66 -3.01
N ILE A 207 -32.22 -29.34 -4.21
CA ILE A 207 -32.81 -29.83 -5.45
C ILE A 207 -32.83 -31.37 -5.46
N LEU A 208 -31.68 -31.99 -5.18
CA LEU A 208 -31.55 -33.44 -5.17
C LEU A 208 -32.50 -34.09 -4.15
N LEU A 209 -32.62 -33.53 -2.95
CA LEU A 209 -33.45 -34.08 -1.88
C LEU A 209 -34.94 -33.91 -2.19
N TYR A 210 -35.36 -32.71 -2.60
CA TYR A 210 -36.76 -32.43 -2.91
C TYR A 210 -37.24 -33.10 -4.19
N ASP A 211 -36.38 -33.27 -5.19
CA ASP A 211 -36.69 -33.99 -6.41
C ASP A 211 -36.98 -35.47 -6.11
N LYS A 212 -36.11 -36.11 -5.31
CA LYS A 212 -36.33 -37.49 -4.87
C LYS A 212 -37.57 -37.63 -4.00
N PHE A 213 -37.86 -36.67 -3.16
CA PHE A 213 -39.09 -36.64 -2.37
C PHE A 213 -40.33 -36.52 -3.27
N LYS A 214 -40.31 -35.63 -4.25
CA LYS A 214 -41.36 -35.42 -5.23
C LYS A 214 -41.63 -36.70 -6.05
N GLU A 215 -40.57 -37.36 -6.49
CA GLU A 215 -40.65 -38.66 -7.18
C GLU A 215 -41.34 -39.71 -6.31
N ASN A 216 -40.99 -39.81 -5.04
CA ASN A 216 -41.60 -40.78 -4.12
C ASN A 216 -43.09 -40.48 -3.86
N LEU A 217 -43.46 -39.20 -3.74
CA LEU A 217 -44.86 -38.77 -3.61
C LEU A 217 -45.67 -39.08 -4.87
N SER A 218 -45.06 -39.03 -6.08
CA SER A 218 -45.72 -39.40 -7.34
C SER A 218 -46.01 -40.89 -7.42
N LYS A 219 -45.22 -41.72 -6.76
CA LYS A 219 -45.44 -43.17 -6.62
C LYS A 219 -46.49 -43.54 -5.57
N GLY A 220 -47.13 -42.54 -4.94
CA GLY A 220 -48.20 -42.76 -3.97
C GLY A 220 -47.71 -43.04 -2.54
N MET A 221 -46.43 -42.85 -2.25
CA MET A 221 -45.88 -43.05 -0.89
C MET A 221 -46.46 -42.02 0.10
N SER A 222 -46.56 -42.42 1.37
CA SER A 222 -46.93 -41.50 2.43
C SER A 222 -45.83 -40.42 2.60
N ASN A 223 -46.17 -39.26 3.19
CA ASN A 223 -45.19 -38.20 3.41
C ASN A 223 -43.97 -38.70 4.23
N HIS A 224 -44.23 -39.56 5.22
CA HIS A 224 -43.19 -40.11 6.07
C HIS A 224 -42.29 -41.10 5.31
N ASP A 225 -42.88 -42.04 4.57
CA ASP A 225 -42.13 -43.04 3.80
C ASP A 225 -41.35 -42.38 2.65
N ALA A 226 -41.97 -41.40 1.96
CA ALA A 226 -41.35 -40.64 0.90
C ALA A 226 -40.14 -39.87 1.43
N THR A 227 -40.21 -39.27 2.65
CA THR A 227 -39.12 -38.58 3.29
C THR A 227 -37.99 -39.53 3.67
N ASN A 228 -38.31 -40.67 4.29
CA ASN A 228 -37.34 -41.69 4.68
C ASN A 228 -36.57 -42.25 3.48
N ASP A 229 -37.25 -42.58 2.39
CA ASP A 229 -36.60 -43.09 1.19
C ASP A 229 -35.75 -42.01 0.50
N ALA A 230 -36.23 -40.75 0.45
CA ALA A 230 -35.45 -39.64 -0.07
C ALA A 230 -34.17 -39.42 0.75
N LEU A 231 -34.26 -39.43 2.09
CA LEU A 231 -33.07 -39.33 2.95
C LEU A 231 -32.11 -40.50 2.74
N ARG A 232 -32.63 -41.72 2.63
CA ARG A 232 -31.77 -42.89 2.45
C ARG A 232 -31.01 -42.85 1.13
N LYS A 233 -31.63 -42.40 0.04
CA LYS A 233 -31.03 -42.36 -1.30
C LYS A 233 -30.28 -41.07 -1.56
N ALA A 234 -30.96 -39.93 -1.57
CA ALA A 234 -30.35 -38.61 -1.82
C ALA A 234 -29.44 -38.16 -0.65
N GLY A 235 -29.85 -38.38 0.60
CA GLY A 235 -29.07 -38.04 1.76
C GLY A 235 -27.70 -38.76 1.83
N LYS A 236 -27.63 -40.02 1.40
CA LYS A 236 -26.36 -40.75 1.28
C LYS A 236 -25.42 -40.08 0.25
N THR A 237 -25.96 -39.68 -0.90
CA THR A 237 -25.20 -38.98 -1.94
C THR A 237 -24.71 -37.62 -1.42
N ILE A 238 -25.59 -36.87 -0.75
CA ILE A 238 -25.26 -35.56 -0.13
C ILE A 238 -24.14 -35.71 0.88
N LEU A 239 -24.20 -36.74 1.76
CA LEU A 239 -23.14 -36.99 2.73
C LEU A 239 -21.78 -37.28 2.08
N TYR A 240 -21.74 -38.14 1.07
CA TYR A 240 -20.47 -38.49 0.42
C TYR A 240 -19.89 -37.31 -0.36
N SER A 241 -20.69 -36.62 -1.16
CA SER A 241 -20.19 -35.47 -1.92
C SER A 241 -19.87 -34.29 -1.01
N GLY A 242 -20.70 -34.02 0.00
CA GLY A 242 -20.44 -32.97 0.99
C GLY A 242 -19.21 -33.24 1.84
N SER A 243 -18.95 -34.50 2.23
CA SER A 243 -17.73 -34.91 2.93
C SER A 243 -16.48 -34.69 2.05
N SER A 244 -16.56 -34.95 0.75
CA SER A 244 -15.46 -34.68 -0.18
C SER A 244 -15.13 -33.19 -0.23
N ILE A 245 -16.15 -32.33 -0.30
CA ILE A 245 -15.99 -30.87 -0.29
C ILE A 245 -15.41 -30.41 1.05
N LEU A 246 -15.93 -30.94 2.15
CA LEU A 246 -15.44 -30.65 3.51
C LEU A 246 -13.93 -30.97 3.63
N ILE A 247 -13.52 -32.16 3.17
CA ILE A 247 -12.09 -32.54 3.17
C ILE A 247 -11.27 -31.62 2.30
N GLY A 248 -11.76 -31.28 1.09
CA GLY A 248 -11.06 -30.38 0.18
C GLY A 248 -10.82 -29.00 0.80
N PHE A 249 -11.84 -28.37 1.38
CA PHE A 249 -11.67 -27.08 2.05
C PHE A 249 -10.87 -27.17 3.34
N SER A 250 -10.94 -28.27 4.09
CA SER A 250 -10.10 -28.49 5.28
C SER A 250 -8.62 -28.58 4.90
N ALA A 251 -8.28 -29.20 3.76
CA ALA A 251 -6.90 -29.32 3.29
C ALA A 251 -6.27 -27.94 2.98
N LEU A 252 -7.05 -26.90 2.64
CA LEU A 252 -6.56 -25.55 2.44
C LEU A 252 -5.97 -24.93 3.70
N GLY A 253 -6.31 -25.45 4.88
CA GLY A 253 -5.66 -25.05 6.14
C GLY A 253 -4.16 -25.35 6.22
N LEU A 254 -3.67 -26.25 5.38
CA LEU A 254 -2.24 -26.58 5.26
C LEU A 254 -1.48 -25.60 4.35
N ALA A 255 -2.18 -24.71 3.65
CA ALA A 255 -1.56 -23.72 2.77
C ALA A 255 -0.74 -22.70 3.60
N LYS A 256 0.30 -22.12 2.98
CA LYS A 256 1.09 -21.07 3.61
C LYS A 256 0.48 -19.67 3.43
N PHE A 257 -0.43 -19.50 2.50
CA PHE A 257 -1.06 -18.23 2.18
C PHE A 257 -2.36 -18.03 2.98
N SER A 258 -2.46 -16.93 3.71
CA SER A 258 -3.54 -16.70 4.70
C SER A 258 -4.95 -16.69 4.08
N ILE A 259 -5.10 -16.21 2.85
CA ILE A 259 -6.40 -16.23 2.15
C ILE A 259 -6.86 -17.67 1.93
N TYR A 260 -5.97 -18.57 1.49
CA TYR A 260 -6.31 -19.99 1.32
C TYR A 260 -6.61 -20.65 2.66
N GLN A 261 -5.81 -20.36 3.70
CA GLN A 261 -6.11 -20.85 5.05
C GLN A 261 -7.49 -20.41 5.53
N SER A 262 -7.90 -19.18 5.23
CA SER A 262 -9.19 -18.65 5.65
C SER A 262 -10.39 -19.34 4.99
N ALA A 263 -10.17 -20.01 3.85
CA ALA A 263 -11.19 -20.83 3.19
C ALA A 263 -11.57 -22.10 3.99
N VAL A 264 -10.80 -22.47 5.04
CA VAL A 264 -11.21 -23.53 5.98
C VAL A 264 -12.52 -23.17 6.70
N GLY A 265 -12.86 -21.90 6.83
CA GLY A 265 -14.18 -21.46 7.29
C GLY A 265 -15.34 -22.05 6.47
N VAL A 266 -15.11 -22.30 5.18
CA VAL A 266 -16.09 -22.99 4.32
C VAL A 266 -16.29 -24.44 4.74
N ALA A 267 -15.23 -25.15 5.16
CA ALA A 267 -15.36 -26.51 5.67
C ALA A 267 -16.30 -26.57 6.89
N VAL A 268 -16.16 -25.62 7.82
CA VAL A 268 -17.10 -25.47 8.95
C VAL A 268 -18.51 -25.21 8.42
N GLY A 269 -18.64 -24.33 7.41
CA GLY A 269 -19.91 -24.05 6.75
C GLY A 269 -20.57 -25.28 6.15
N VAL A 270 -19.82 -26.06 5.40
CA VAL A 270 -20.32 -27.30 4.77
C VAL A 270 -20.73 -28.33 5.82
N ALA A 271 -19.96 -28.48 6.91
CA ALA A 271 -20.32 -29.39 8.00
C ALA A 271 -21.68 -29.01 8.61
N VAL A 272 -21.89 -27.73 8.92
CA VAL A 272 -23.17 -27.21 9.43
C VAL A 272 -24.29 -27.39 8.40
N LEU A 273 -24.00 -27.07 7.13
CA LEU A 273 -24.96 -27.23 6.02
C LEU A 273 -25.46 -28.66 5.94
N LEU A 274 -24.57 -29.65 5.97
CA LEU A 274 -24.96 -31.08 5.92
C LEU A 274 -25.89 -31.44 7.08
N VAL A 275 -25.58 -30.99 8.29
CA VAL A 275 -26.45 -31.23 9.46
C VAL A 275 -27.83 -30.60 9.26
N VAL A 276 -27.88 -29.35 8.85
CA VAL A 276 -29.14 -28.60 8.65
C VAL A 276 -29.96 -29.21 7.52
N LEU A 277 -29.33 -29.55 6.39
CA LEU A 277 -30.02 -30.18 5.25
C LEU A 277 -30.63 -31.54 5.59
N LEU A 278 -29.93 -32.34 6.37
CA LEU A 278 -30.37 -33.69 6.73
C LEU A 278 -31.29 -33.73 7.96
N THR A 279 -31.53 -32.61 8.60
CA THR A 279 -32.43 -32.49 9.76
C THR A 279 -33.64 -31.60 9.44
N LEU A 280 -33.38 -30.34 9.07
CA LEU A 280 -34.42 -29.34 8.88
C LEU A 280 -35.25 -29.57 7.62
N ASN A 281 -34.66 -29.99 6.50
CA ASN A 281 -35.42 -30.31 5.28
C ASN A 281 -36.36 -31.50 5.46
N PRO A 282 -35.93 -32.65 6.00
CA PRO A 282 -36.82 -33.76 6.28
C PRO A 282 -37.98 -33.37 7.18
N PHE A 283 -37.77 -32.51 8.15
CA PHE A 283 -38.85 -31.98 8.98
C PHE A 283 -39.93 -31.29 8.11
N PHE A 284 -39.51 -30.36 7.22
CA PHE A 284 -40.46 -29.70 6.32
C PHE A 284 -41.12 -30.68 5.33
N MET A 285 -40.38 -31.66 4.81
CA MET A 285 -40.88 -32.70 3.92
C MET A 285 -41.97 -33.53 4.58
N ALA A 286 -41.73 -34.01 5.80
CA ALA A 286 -42.67 -34.80 6.57
C ALA A 286 -43.94 -34.03 6.93
N VAL A 287 -43.80 -32.77 7.39
CA VAL A 287 -44.91 -31.93 7.86
C VAL A 287 -45.74 -31.37 6.71
N LEU A 288 -45.08 -30.81 5.69
CA LEU A 288 -45.81 -30.16 4.59
C LEU A 288 -46.21 -31.13 3.47
N GLY A 289 -45.46 -32.18 3.25
CA GLY A 289 -45.78 -33.22 2.24
C GLY A 289 -46.04 -32.63 0.85
N LYS A 290 -47.15 -32.99 0.27
CA LYS A 290 -47.56 -32.49 -1.05
C LYS A 290 -47.74 -30.97 -1.12
N LYS A 291 -48.03 -30.30 0.01
CA LYS A 291 -48.17 -28.81 0.07
C LYS A 291 -46.87 -28.08 -0.27
N LEU A 292 -45.73 -28.70 -0.11
CA LEU A 292 -44.44 -28.13 -0.54
C LEU A 292 -44.44 -27.76 -2.02
N PHE A 293 -45.14 -28.51 -2.85
CA PHE A 293 -45.12 -28.30 -4.29
C PHE A 293 -46.36 -27.52 -4.79
N TRP A 294 -47.12 -26.86 -3.90
CA TRP A 294 -48.20 -25.99 -4.32
C TRP A 294 -47.71 -24.94 -5.34
N PRO A 295 -48.42 -24.66 -6.45
CA PRO A 295 -49.78 -25.07 -6.79
C PRO A 295 -49.87 -26.36 -7.62
N VAL A 296 -48.80 -27.16 -7.77
CA VAL A 296 -48.83 -28.41 -8.54
C VAL A 296 -49.73 -29.42 -7.88
N LYS A 297 -50.77 -29.85 -8.60
CA LYS A 297 -51.77 -30.86 -8.13
C LYS A 297 -51.41 -32.26 -8.54
N ASN A 298 -50.86 -32.45 -9.74
CA ASN A 298 -50.48 -33.74 -10.30
C ASN A 298 -48.96 -33.87 -10.32
N PHE A 299 -48.46 -34.88 -9.62
CA PHE A 299 -47.04 -35.20 -9.62
C PHE A 299 -46.78 -36.16 -10.79
N GLU A 300 -46.17 -35.65 -11.86
CA GLU A 300 -45.61 -36.50 -12.91
C GLU A 300 -44.33 -37.12 -12.34
N GLY A 301 -44.11 -38.41 -12.60
CA GLY A 301 -42.86 -39.10 -12.33
C GLY A 301 -41.68 -38.46 -13.07
N GLU A 302 -40.59 -39.14 -13.28
CA GLU A 302 -39.39 -38.62 -13.92
C GLU A 302 -39.69 -37.71 -15.12
N SER A 303 -39.24 -36.49 -15.08
CA SER A 303 -39.36 -35.54 -16.18
C SER A 303 -38.46 -36.00 -17.33
N ASN A 304 -39.07 -36.57 -18.37
CA ASN A 304 -38.38 -36.91 -19.62
C ASN A 304 -37.93 -35.64 -20.35
N SER A 305 -36.76 -35.12 -19.97
CA SER A 305 -36.16 -33.98 -20.64
C SER A 305 -35.68 -34.41 -22.04
N LYS A 306 -36.37 -33.92 -23.08
CA LYS A 306 -35.98 -34.17 -24.48
C LYS A 306 -34.54 -33.77 -24.78
N LEU A 307 -34.05 -32.69 -24.11
CA LEU A 307 -32.70 -32.20 -24.27
C LEU A 307 -31.67 -33.19 -23.72
N TRP A 308 -31.83 -33.65 -22.49
CA TRP A 308 -30.92 -34.64 -21.89
C TRP A 308 -30.95 -35.97 -22.60
N HIS A 309 -32.12 -36.39 -23.06
CA HIS A 309 -32.25 -37.61 -23.88
C HIS A 309 -31.52 -37.48 -25.21
N ALA A 310 -31.66 -36.35 -25.91
CA ALA A 310 -30.97 -36.10 -27.17
C ALA A 310 -29.44 -36.03 -26.99
N LEU A 311 -28.96 -35.32 -25.95
CA LEU A 311 -27.53 -35.23 -25.61
C LEU A 311 -26.95 -36.60 -25.26
N SER A 312 -27.63 -37.37 -24.41
CA SER A 312 -27.20 -38.72 -24.02
C SER A 312 -27.17 -39.66 -25.22
N LYS A 313 -28.23 -39.68 -26.03
CA LYS A 313 -28.30 -40.50 -27.26
C LYS A 313 -27.21 -40.10 -28.25
N GLY A 314 -26.99 -38.79 -28.46
CA GLY A 314 -25.96 -38.28 -29.37
C GLY A 314 -24.55 -38.62 -28.89
N SER A 315 -24.28 -38.45 -27.60
CA SER A 315 -22.98 -38.75 -26.99
C SER A 315 -22.66 -40.26 -27.05
N LEU A 316 -23.64 -41.10 -26.83
CA LEU A 316 -23.46 -42.55 -26.94
C LEU A 316 -23.31 -43.02 -28.40
N ALA A 317 -24.04 -42.41 -29.34
CA ALA A 317 -23.94 -42.74 -30.75
C ALA A 317 -22.65 -42.25 -31.41
N HIS A 318 -22.13 -41.08 -31.02
CA HIS A 318 -20.98 -40.43 -31.64
C HIS A 318 -19.99 -39.89 -30.61
N PRO A 319 -19.38 -40.73 -29.75
CA PRO A 319 -18.54 -40.28 -28.64
C PRO A 319 -17.32 -39.45 -29.09
N ILE A 320 -16.74 -39.82 -30.24
CA ILE A 320 -15.55 -39.10 -30.78
C ILE A 320 -15.91 -37.68 -31.20
N ILE A 321 -17.10 -37.45 -31.79
CA ILE A 321 -17.52 -36.11 -32.19
C ILE A 321 -17.67 -35.22 -30.96
N TYR A 322 -18.29 -35.69 -29.89
CA TYR A 322 -18.46 -34.94 -28.65
C TYR A 322 -17.11 -34.64 -27.98
N LEU A 323 -16.17 -35.61 -28.03
CA LEU A 323 -14.80 -35.40 -27.53
C LEU A 323 -14.05 -34.33 -28.34
N VAL A 324 -14.14 -34.36 -29.67
CA VAL A 324 -13.53 -33.36 -30.55
C VAL A 324 -14.16 -31.97 -30.32
N VAL A 325 -15.48 -31.89 -30.23
CA VAL A 325 -16.17 -30.62 -29.93
C VAL A 325 -15.70 -30.06 -28.59
N MET A 326 -15.63 -30.88 -27.56
CA MET A 326 -15.14 -30.48 -26.26
C MET A 326 -13.66 -30.01 -26.33
N ALA A 327 -12.83 -30.76 -27.05
CA ALA A 327 -11.43 -30.36 -27.25
C ALA A 327 -11.31 -29.02 -27.99
N VAL A 328 -12.09 -28.81 -29.06
CA VAL A 328 -12.10 -27.55 -29.82
C VAL A 328 -12.55 -26.35 -28.94
N VAL A 329 -13.47 -26.60 -28.00
CA VAL A 329 -13.91 -25.55 -27.07
C VAL A 329 -12.87 -25.27 -25.97
N VAL A 330 -12.26 -26.33 -25.42
CA VAL A 330 -11.38 -26.19 -24.23
C VAL A 330 -9.93 -25.82 -24.59
N LEU A 331 -9.37 -26.44 -25.67
CA LEU A 331 -7.97 -26.23 -26.04
C LEU A 331 -7.57 -24.76 -26.27
N PRO A 332 -8.39 -23.91 -26.92
CA PRO A 332 -8.02 -22.49 -27.06
C PRO A 332 -7.78 -21.80 -25.72
N PHE A 333 -8.61 -22.05 -24.70
CA PHE A 333 -8.43 -21.45 -23.37
C PHE A 333 -7.16 -21.94 -22.68
N CYS A 334 -6.77 -23.20 -22.92
CA CYS A 334 -5.51 -23.73 -22.39
C CYS A 334 -4.28 -23.20 -23.13
N LEU A 335 -4.38 -23.02 -24.45
CA LEU A 335 -3.25 -22.58 -25.29
C LEU A 335 -3.01 -21.07 -25.21
N PHE A 336 -4.07 -20.28 -25.07
CA PHE A 336 -4.00 -18.83 -24.97
C PHE A 336 -4.00 -18.32 -23.53
N TYR A 337 -3.82 -19.20 -22.55
CA TYR A 337 -3.65 -18.81 -21.18
C TYR A 337 -2.39 -17.93 -21.02
N SER A 338 -2.60 -16.68 -20.67
CA SER A 338 -1.51 -15.77 -20.32
C SER A 338 -1.30 -15.80 -18.80
N ASN A 339 -0.04 -15.97 -18.38
CA ASN A 339 0.32 -16.00 -16.96
C ASN A 339 0.50 -14.58 -16.38
N ASN A 340 -0.09 -13.57 -17.02
CA ASN A 340 -0.05 -12.19 -16.55
C ASN A 340 -1.05 -12.03 -15.40
N LEU A 341 -0.58 -12.29 -14.19
CA LEU A 341 -1.35 -12.06 -12.97
C LEU A 341 -1.18 -10.59 -12.55
N ASN A 342 -2.27 -9.93 -12.31
CA ASN A 342 -2.27 -8.61 -11.68
C ASN A 342 -2.30 -8.80 -10.15
N TYR A 343 -1.32 -8.24 -9.45
CA TYR A 343 -1.21 -8.27 -7.99
C TYR A 343 -1.52 -6.90 -7.37
N ASN A 344 -2.05 -5.97 -8.15
CA ASN A 344 -2.38 -4.63 -7.70
C ASN A 344 -3.82 -4.58 -7.18
N ASP A 345 -4.02 -4.72 -5.88
CA ASP A 345 -5.35 -4.66 -5.24
C ASP A 345 -6.06 -3.31 -5.48
N ALA A 346 -5.30 -2.25 -5.78
CA ALA A 346 -5.88 -0.94 -6.08
C ALA A 346 -6.69 -0.95 -7.39
N ASP A 347 -6.41 -1.87 -8.33
CA ASP A 347 -7.15 -1.96 -9.58
C ASP A 347 -8.58 -2.50 -9.41
N GLU A 348 -8.83 -3.19 -8.30
CA GLU A 348 -10.16 -3.69 -7.93
C GLU A 348 -11.07 -2.58 -7.34
N ILE A 349 -10.51 -1.44 -6.97
CA ILE A 349 -11.25 -0.29 -6.44
C ILE A 349 -11.61 0.64 -7.60
N SER A 350 -12.84 1.18 -7.58
CA SER A 350 -13.25 2.18 -8.57
C SER A 350 -12.35 3.43 -8.54
N ASP A 351 -11.95 3.94 -9.71
CA ASP A 351 -11.15 5.17 -9.85
C ASP A 351 -11.83 6.40 -9.24
N SER A 352 -13.15 6.36 -9.07
CA SER A 352 -13.93 7.41 -8.39
C SER A 352 -13.81 7.39 -6.87
N THR A 353 -13.26 6.31 -6.28
CA THR A 353 -13.03 6.24 -4.83
C THR A 353 -11.97 7.26 -4.43
N PRO A 354 -12.23 8.11 -3.41
CA PRO A 354 -11.33 9.21 -3.09
C PRO A 354 -9.88 8.79 -2.80
N SER A 355 -9.66 7.66 -2.14
CA SER A 355 -8.32 7.14 -1.87
C SER A 355 -7.58 6.75 -3.14
N LYS A 356 -8.26 6.07 -4.08
CA LYS A 356 -7.69 5.70 -5.38
C LYS A 356 -7.47 6.93 -6.26
N ALA A 357 -8.41 7.87 -6.30
CA ALA A 357 -8.22 9.12 -7.02
C ALA A 357 -6.98 9.88 -6.52
N GLY A 358 -6.73 9.85 -5.20
CA GLY A 358 -5.51 10.39 -4.60
C GLY A 358 -4.25 9.61 -5.03
N LEU A 359 -4.31 8.28 -5.07
CA LEU A 359 -3.23 7.42 -5.53
C LEU A 359 -2.87 7.71 -7.00
N LEU A 360 -3.86 7.75 -7.89
CA LEU A 360 -3.65 8.04 -9.31
C LEU A 360 -3.01 9.41 -9.53
N LEU A 361 -3.47 10.44 -8.79
CA LEU A 361 -2.82 11.76 -8.81
C LEU A 361 -1.37 11.72 -8.35
N LEU A 362 -1.03 10.88 -7.37
CA LEU A 362 0.35 10.70 -6.96
C LEU A 362 1.19 10.04 -8.04
N GLN A 363 0.66 9.02 -8.71
CA GLN A 363 1.33 8.35 -9.82
C GLN A 363 1.56 9.30 -11.00
N ASP A 364 0.57 10.12 -11.36
CA ASP A 364 0.64 11.08 -12.46
C ASP A 364 1.68 12.20 -12.21
N HIS A 365 1.75 12.72 -10.99
CA HIS A 365 2.52 13.94 -10.70
C HIS A 365 3.87 13.69 -10.04
N PHE A 366 4.10 12.47 -9.47
CA PHE A 366 5.36 12.10 -8.83
C PHE A 366 6.02 10.93 -9.55
N SER A 367 5.98 9.74 -9.00
CA SER A 367 6.38 8.51 -9.68
C SER A 367 5.48 7.37 -9.20
N GLU A 368 5.29 6.38 -10.04
CA GLU A 368 4.37 5.27 -9.76
C GLU A 368 4.62 4.58 -8.42
N GLY A 369 5.89 4.41 -8.03
CA GLY A 369 6.27 3.82 -6.74
C GLY A 369 6.22 4.76 -5.53
N THR A 370 5.90 6.05 -5.70
CA THR A 370 5.90 7.02 -4.58
C THR A 370 4.88 6.70 -3.50
N PRO A 371 3.65 6.25 -3.81
CA PRO A 371 2.65 5.90 -2.81
C PRO A 371 2.91 4.57 -2.11
N GLU A 372 3.59 3.64 -2.77
CA GLU A 372 3.79 2.26 -2.32
C GLU A 372 5.25 1.84 -2.56
N TYR A 373 6.15 2.35 -1.72
CA TYR A 373 7.56 2.02 -1.81
C TYR A 373 7.91 0.71 -1.09
N SER A 374 8.84 -0.05 -1.67
CA SER A 374 9.44 -1.20 -1.01
C SER A 374 10.58 -0.77 -0.10
N THR A 375 10.67 -1.32 1.10
CA THR A 375 11.74 -1.02 2.07
C THR A 375 12.70 -2.19 2.19
N LEU A 376 13.99 -1.93 1.97
CA LEU A 376 15.06 -2.87 2.23
C LEU A 376 15.68 -2.61 3.61
N TYR A 377 15.54 -3.57 4.51
CA TYR A 377 16.18 -3.53 5.83
C TYR A 377 17.57 -4.17 5.76
N ILE A 378 18.59 -3.41 6.19
CA ILE A 378 19.97 -3.88 6.28
C ILE A 378 20.33 -4.03 7.75
N GLN A 379 20.57 -5.27 8.19
CA GLN A 379 21.01 -5.58 9.54
C GLN A 379 22.50 -5.90 9.55
N SER A 380 23.24 -5.29 10.47
CA SER A 380 24.67 -5.53 10.70
C SER A 380 24.94 -5.84 12.17
N GLY A 381 25.99 -6.60 12.44
CA GLY A 381 26.49 -6.84 13.80
C GLY A 381 27.26 -5.67 14.41
N HIS A 382 27.50 -4.61 13.65
CA HIS A 382 28.19 -3.40 14.07
C HIS A 382 27.43 -2.15 13.63
N LYS A 383 27.78 -1.00 14.21
CA LYS A 383 27.16 0.29 13.85
C LYS A 383 27.44 0.64 12.39
N LEU A 384 26.41 1.15 11.70
CA LEU A 384 26.48 1.56 10.29
C LEU A 384 26.77 3.07 10.12
N ASP A 385 27.28 3.74 11.15
CA ASP A 385 27.54 5.17 11.21
C ASP A 385 28.95 5.57 10.75
N ASN A 386 29.75 4.63 10.26
CA ASN A 386 31.09 4.86 9.76
C ASN A 386 31.13 4.95 8.23
N GLU A 387 32.15 5.63 7.69
CA GLU A 387 32.29 5.90 6.26
C GLU A 387 32.29 4.63 5.39
N LYS A 388 32.89 3.54 5.87
CA LYS A 388 32.94 2.26 5.14
C LYS A 388 31.53 1.71 4.95
N SER A 389 30.76 1.64 6.02
CA SER A 389 29.37 1.16 5.97
C SER A 389 28.47 2.08 5.13
N LEU A 390 28.67 3.39 5.20
CA LEU A 390 27.94 4.33 4.36
C LEU A 390 28.27 4.16 2.87
N LYS A 391 29.52 3.89 2.51
CA LYS A 391 29.93 3.56 1.13
C LYS A 391 29.33 2.23 0.66
N GLU A 392 29.23 1.23 1.54
CA GLU A 392 28.58 -0.05 1.23
C GLU A 392 27.09 0.14 0.96
N ILE A 393 26.40 0.97 1.77
CA ILE A 393 24.99 1.34 1.54
C ILE A 393 24.83 2.04 0.19
N ASP A 394 25.70 2.99 -0.15
CA ASP A 394 25.68 3.67 -1.46
C ASP A 394 25.83 2.69 -2.63
N GLN A 395 26.71 1.70 -2.49
CA GLN A 395 26.88 0.68 -3.52
C GLN A 395 25.62 -0.16 -3.71
N ILE A 396 24.94 -0.53 -2.63
CA ILE A 396 23.67 -1.25 -2.67
C ILE A 396 22.60 -0.39 -3.36
N VAL A 397 22.48 0.88 -2.98
CA VAL A 397 21.51 1.81 -3.59
C VAL A 397 21.77 1.97 -5.08
N LYS A 398 23.04 2.18 -5.49
CA LYS A 398 23.40 2.28 -6.90
C LYS A 398 23.09 1.01 -7.70
N LYS A 399 23.29 -0.16 -7.09
CA LYS A 399 22.96 -1.43 -7.73
C LYS A 399 21.45 -1.56 -7.93
N ILE A 400 20.65 -1.13 -6.94
CA ILE A 400 19.18 -1.12 -7.03
C ILE A 400 18.72 -0.09 -8.08
N GLN A 401 19.32 1.11 -8.10
CA GLN A 401 18.99 2.15 -9.09
C GLN A 401 19.37 1.78 -10.53
N ALA A 402 20.30 0.84 -10.70
CA ALA A 402 20.69 0.33 -12.02
C ALA A 402 19.71 -0.69 -12.60
N ASP A 403 18.78 -1.20 -11.80
CA ASP A 403 17.73 -2.10 -12.25
C ASP A 403 16.68 -1.30 -13.07
N PRO A 404 16.35 -1.72 -14.30
CA PRO A 404 15.39 -1.01 -15.16
C PRO A 404 13.98 -0.93 -14.57
N ASP A 405 13.61 -1.86 -13.69
CA ASP A 405 12.30 -1.90 -13.03
C ASP A 405 12.24 -0.99 -11.79
N VAL A 406 13.38 -0.40 -11.39
CA VAL A 406 13.47 0.53 -10.25
C VAL A 406 13.64 1.96 -10.74
N LYS A 407 12.59 2.75 -10.61
CA LYS A 407 12.60 4.16 -11.02
C LYS A 407 13.36 5.06 -10.05
N PHE A 408 13.34 4.73 -8.76
CA PHE A 408 13.95 5.53 -7.71
C PHE A 408 14.28 4.67 -6.49
N ALA A 409 15.48 4.82 -5.97
CA ALA A 409 15.86 4.28 -4.68
C ALA A 409 16.51 5.38 -3.83
N SER A 410 16.22 5.39 -2.54
CA SER A 410 16.77 6.37 -1.59
C SER A 410 17.30 5.68 -0.35
N SER A 411 18.25 6.32 0.31
CA SER A 411 18.82 5.89 1.58
C SER A 411 19.19 7.09 2.43
N VAL A 412 19.70 6.84 3.63
CA VAL A 412 20.27 7.88 4.48
C VAL A 412 21.42 8.64 3.80
N THR A 413 22.16 7.97 2.94
CA THR A 413 23.29 8.54 2.19
C THR A 413 22.84 9.19 0.88
N GLU A 414 21.68 8.79 0.36
CA GLU A 414 21.08 9.26 -0.90
C GLU A 414 19.59 9.59 -0.73
N PRO A 415 19.19 10.53 0.13
CA PRO A 415 17.78 10.78 0.47
C PRO A 415 16.91 11.23 -0.71
N ASN A 416 17.52 11.76 -1.77
CA ASN A 416 16.85 12.17 -3.01
C ASN A 416 17.37 11.38 -4.22
N GLY A 417 17.84 10.15 -4.01
CA GLY A 417 18.48 9.35 -5.07
C GLY A 417 19.82 9.92 -5.55
N LYS A 418 20.40 10.86 -4.79
CA LYS A 418 21.72 11.44 -5.07
C LYS A 418 22.55 11.42 -3.80
N SER A 419 23.79 10.93 -3.94
CA SER A 419 24.73 10.81 -2.83
C SER A 419 25.05 12.15 -2.19
N ILE A 420 24.99 12.20 -0.85
CA ILE A 420 25.41 13.36 -0.06
C ILE A 420 26.93 13.33 0.03
N LYS A 421 27.60 13.96 -0.92
CA LYS A 421 29.06 13.98 -1.02
C LYS A 421 29.76 14.42 0.27
N ARG A 422 29.11 15.28 1.08
CA ARG A 422 29.65 15.77 2.35
C ARG A 422 29.73 14.72 3.46
N LEU A 423 29.13 13.55 3.31
CA LEU A 423 29.24 12.46 4.26
C LEU A 423 30.61 11.74 4.20
N TYR A 424 31.39 11.97 3.14
CA TYR A 424 32.63 11.24 2.87
C TYR A 424 33.84 12.11 3.08
N VAL A 425 34.83 11.58 3.81
CA VAL A 425 36.10 12.27 4.16
C VAL A 425 36.83 12.69 2.89
N ASP A 426 36.87 11.87 1.84
CA ASP A 426 37.50 12.20 0.56
C ASP A 426 36.98 13.53 -0.03
N ASN A 427 35.66 13.72 0.02
CA ASN A 427 35.03 14.95 -0.50
C ASN A 427 35.25 16.16 0.44
N GLN A 428 35.30 15.91 1.76
CA GLN A 428 35.62 16.94 2.73
C GLN A 428 37.09 17.36 2.59
N LEU A 429 38.01 16.38 2.45
CA LEU A 429 39.42 16.63 2.19
C LEU A 429 39.63 17.38 0.87
N GLY A 430 38.89 16.99 -0.19
CA GLY A 430 38.89 17.73 -1.47
C GLY A 430 38.49 19.21 -1.29
N THR A 431 37.48 19.48 -0.47
CA THR A 431 37.02 20.85 -0.16
C THR A 431 38.05 21.61 0.66
N VAL A 432 38.63 20.94 1.68
CA VAL A 432 39.71 21.51 2.50
C VAL A 432 40.95 21.78 1.64
N ASN A 433 41.36 20.84 0.80
CA ASN A 433 42.50 20.99 -0.09
C ASN A 433 42.30 22.12 -1.10
N SER A 434 41.07 22.26 -1.64
CA SER A 434 40.73 23.42 -2.49
C SER A 434 40.80 24.73 -1.72
N GLY A 435 40.34 24.75 -0.47
CA GLY A 435 40.48 25.90 0.44
C GLY A 435 41.93 26.23 0.75
N VAL A 436 42.74 25.21 1.05
CA VAL A 436 44.19 25.36 1.30
C VAL A 436 44.91 25.88 0.04
N ASN A 437 44.58 25.34 -1.14
CA ASN A 437 45.15 25.83 -2.41
C ASN A 437 44.74 27.29 -2.69
N THR A 438 43.53 27.67 -2.38
CA THR A 438 43.04 29.05 -2.48
C THR A 438 43.81 29.97 -1.51
N ALA A 439 44.01 29.53 -0.26
CA ALA A 439 44.80 30.24 0.73
C ALA A 439 46.27 30.36 0.32
N ARG A 440 46.84 29.26 -0.24
CA ARG A 440 48.22 29.26 -0.76
C ARG A 440 48.38 30.21 -1.94
N ASN A 441 47.41 30.25 -2.86
CA ASN A 441 47.42 31.21 -3.97
C ASN A 441 47.29 32.67 -3.45
N GLY A 442 46.43 32.87 -2.45
CA GLY A 442 46.32 34.18 -1.75
C GLY A 442 47.61 34.60 -1.07
N LEU A 443 48.30 33.68 -0.39
CA LEU A 443 49.60 33.92 0.20
C LEU A 443 50.67 34.20 -0.87
N GLY A 444 50.62 33.50 -2.01
CA GLY A 444 51.48 33.79 -3.17
C GLY A 444 51.25 35.20 -3.72
N THR A 445 49.99 35.61 -3.81
CA THR A 445 49.63 36.99 -4.22
C THR A 445 50.12 38.03 -3.20
N LEU A 446 49.96 37.72 -1.91
CA LEU A 446 50.45 38.57 -0.82
C LEU A 446 51.98 38.67 -0.82
N SER A 447 52.68 37.53 -1.07
CA SER A 447 54.15 37.52 -1.19
C SER A 447 54.63 38.35 -2.38
N ASN A 448 53.93 38.25 -3.53
CA ASN A 448 54.23 39.09 -4.69
C ASN A 448 53.93 40.57 -4.43
N GLY A 449 52.84 40.86 -3.74
CA GLY A 449 52.52 42.23 -3.28
C GLY A 449 53.57 42.74 -2.32
N SER A 450 54.07 41.93 -1.37
CA SER A 450 55.15 42.25 -0.46
C SER A 450 56.49 42.55 -1.20
N LYS A 451 56.78 41.68 -2.23
CA LYS A 451 57.96 41.94 -3.10
C LYS A 451 57.81 43.26 -3.88
N GLN A 452 56.61 43.57 -4.35
CA GLN A 452 56.35 44.86 -5.02
C GLN A 452 56.51 46.05 -4.06
N ILE A 453 56.03 45.86 -2.82
CA ILE A 453 56.24 46.86 -1.76
C ILE A 453 57.73 47.03 -1.48
N THR A 454 58.50 45.93 -1.38
CA THR A 454 59.96 45.99 -1.18
C THR A 454 60.67 46.67 -2.35
N ASN A 455 60.25 46.33 -3.57
CA ASN A 455 60.79 47.01 -4.76
C ASN A 455 60.37 48.49 -4.82
N GLY A 456 59.15 48.81 -4.40
CA GLY A 456 58.67 50.17 -4.28
C GLY A 456 59.45 50.94 -3.16
N ALA A 457 59.74 50.26 -2.06
CA ALA A 457 60.57 50.83 -0.99
C ALA A 457 62.04 51.14 -1.46
N VAL A 458 62.58 50.19 -2.26
CA VAL A 458 63.88 50.38 -2.90
C VAL A 458 63.83 51.54 -3.91
N GLN A 459 62.75 51.63 -4.70
CA GLN A 459 62.57 52.77 -5.60
C GLN A 459 62.36 54.07 -4.85
N LEU A 460 61.66 54.05 -3.70
CA LEU A 460 61.47 55.18 -2.83
C LEU A 460 62.80 55.61 -2.23
N GLN A 461 63.64 54.65 -1.83
CA GLN A 461 64.98 54.93 -1.32
C GLN A 461 65.90 55.55 -2.39
N ASN A 462 65.78 55.01 -3.62
CA ASN A 462 66.48 55.60 -4.77
C ASN A 462 65.93 56.99 -5.11
N GLY A 463 64.63 57.19 -5.01
CA GLY A 463 63.98 58.49 -5.17
C GLY A 463 64.37 59.48 -4.06
N ALA A 464 64.47 58.99 -2.81
CA ALA A 464 64.95 59.79 -1.72
C ALA A 464 66.45 60.20 -1.90
N ASN A 465 67.26 59.33 -2.47
CA ASN A 465 68.64 59.67 -2.84
C ASN A 465 68.70 60.62 -4.02
N GLN A 466 67.73 60.66 -4.90
CA GLN A 466 67.57 61.65 -5.94
C GLN A 466 66.99 62.99 -5.43
N LEU A 467 66.38 62.96 -4.26
CA LEU A 467 65.77 64.16 -3.61
C LEU A 467 66.77 65.16 -3.10
N SER A 468 68.01 64.73 -2.86
CA SER A 468 69.11 65.71 -2.49
C SER A 468 69.34 66.74 -3.59
N ASN A 469 68.75 66.56 -4.79
CA ASN A 469 68.92 67.47 -5.93
C ASN A 469 67.65 68.17 -6.46
N GLY A 470 66.61 68.21 -5.66
CA GLY A 470 65.45 69.02 -6.08
C GLY A 470 64.15 68.76 -5.34
N THR A 471 63.62 69.76 -4.66
CA THR A 471 62.34 69.78 -3.91
C THR A 471 61.09 69.40 -4.73
N SER A 472 61.15 69.39 -6.05
CA SER A 472 60.04 69.09 -6.93
C SER A 472 59.69 67.58 -6.99
N ARG A 473 60.59 66.65 -6.60
CA ARG A 473 60.36 65.21 -6.63
C ARG A 473 59.77 64.71 -5.31
N LEU A 474 59.88 65.43 -4.25
CA LEU A 474 59.36 65.04 -2.92
C LEU A 474 57.85 64.93 -2.92
N GLN A 475 57.19 65.88 -3.61
CA GLN A 475 55.74 65.88 -3.76
C GLN A 475 55.23 64.64 -4.54
N SER A 476 55.95 64.21 -5.58
CA SER A 476 55.63 63.07 -6.38
C SER A 476 55.81 61.72 -5.61
N GLY A 477 56.90 61.61 -4.78
CA GLY A 477 57.18 60.49 -3.93
C GLY A 477 56.13 60.34 -2.78
N ALA A 478 55.73 61.46 -2.18
CA ALA A 478 54.69 61.46 -1.16
C ALA A 478 53.33 61.03 -1.72
N ASN A 479 52.98 61.47 -2.92
CA ASN A 479 51.72 61.01 -3.61
C ASN A 479 51.75 59.51 -4.01
N GLN A 480 52.94 58.99 -4.37
CA GLN A 480 53.10 57.57 -4.66
C GLN A 480 53.00 56.70 -3.39
N LEU A 481 53.53 57.19 -2.28
CA LEU A 481 53.45 56.55 -0.96
C LEU A 481 51.97 56.45 -0.50
N GLN A 482 51.21 57.52 -0.74
CA GLN A 482 49.81 57.60 -0.41
C GLN A 482 48.99 56.61 -1.27
N ALA A 483 49.32 56.41 -2.56
CA ALA A 483 48.71 55.42 -3.43
C ALA A 483 49.07 53.99 -3.00
N GLY A 484 50.30 53.73 -2.52
CA GLY A 484 50.79 52.48 -1.96
C GLY A 484 50.02 52.06 -0.68
N ALA A 485 49.86 53.06 0.23
CA ALA A 485 49.10 52.85 1.46
C ALA A 485 47.63 52.56 1.22
N GLY A 486 47.03 53.23 0.20
CA GLY A 486 45.66 52.92 -0.20
C GLY A 486 45.49 51.50 -0.74
N ARG A 487 46.48 51.01 -1.47
CA ARG A 487 46.46 49.59 -1.97
C ARG A 487 46.67 48.58 -0.83
N LEU A 488 47.50 48.92 0.16
CA LEU A 488 47.70 48.08 1.34
C LEU A 488 46.40 48.00 2.15
N GLN A 489 45.73 49.14 2.33
CA GLN A 489 44.41 49.15 2.97
C GLN A 489 43.39 48.26 2.22
N THR A 490 43.41 48.33 0.89
CA THR A 490 42.55 47.47 0.08
C THR A 490 42.92 46.00 0.20
N GLY A 491 44.22 45.67 0.17
CA GLY A 491 44.72 44.30 0.38
C GLY A 491 44.42 43.75 1.78
N ALA A 492 44.54 44.59 2.80
CA ALA A 492 44.18 44.24 4.18
C ALA A 492 42.69 43.95 4.33
N ASN A 493 41.84 44.73 3.65
CA ASN A 493 40.39 44.47 3.63
C ASN A 493 40.03 43.17 2.89
N GLN A 494 40.77 42.86 1.83
CA GLN A 494 40.60 41.57 1.12
C GLN A 494 41.06 40.38 1.99
N LEU A 495 42.14 40.51 2.72
CA LEU A 495 42.62 39.49 3.65
C LEU A 495 41.63 39.28 4.80
N ALA A 496 41.11 40.37 5.38
CA ALA A 496 40.08 40.31 6.42
C ALA A 496 38.79 39.62 5.89
N SER A 497 38.40 39.92 4.64
CA SER A 497 37.28 39.27 3.99
C SER A 497 37.53 37.77 3.76
N GLY A 498 38.77 37.41 3.38
CA GLY A 498 39.18 36.01 3.22
C GLY A 498 39.14 35.23 4.54
N THR A 499 39.60 35.85 5.62
CA THR A 499 39.57 35.28 6.98
C THR A 499 38.13 35.08 7.48
N ASN A 500 37.25 36.05 7.21
CA ASN A 500 35.82 35.91 7.55
C ASN A 500 35.14 34.79 6.76
N ARG A 501 35.51 34.60 5.50
CA ARG A 501 34.99 33.46 4.71
C ARG A 501 35.46 32.11 5.24
N LEU A 502 36.72 32.02 5.69
CA LEU A 502 37.27 30.83 6.34
C LEU A 502 36.53 30.53 7.66
N GLN A 503 36.29 31.57 8.46
CA GLN A 503 35.51 31.46 9.71
C GLN A 503 34.08 31.01 9.43
N THR A 504 33.45 31.57 8.40
CA THR A 504 32.10 31.21 7.99
C THR A 504 32.06 29.76 7.53
N GLY A 505 33.06 29.32 6.75
CA GLY A 505 33.19 27.92 6.32
C GLY A 505 33.38 26.96 7.51
N ALA A 506 34.20 27.31 8.48
CA ALA A 506 34.39 26.51 9.69
C ALA A 506 33.09 26.41 10.53
N ASN A 507 32.35 27.52 10.61
CA ASN A 507 31.06 27.52 11.30
C ASN A 507 30.00 26.68 10.52
N ALA A 508 30.02 26.74 9.19
CA ALA A 508 29.16 25.91 8.36
C ALA A 508 29.48 24.39 8.50
N LEU A 509 30.78 24.05 8.59
CA LEU A 509 31.21 22.67 8.84
C LEU A 509 30.73 22.18 10.21
N ARG A 510 30.88 23.02 11.25
CA ARG A 510 30.40 22.72 12.60
C ARG A 510 28.87 22.58 12.63
N ALA A 511 28.15 23.46 11.95
CA ALA A 511 26.70 23.36 11.82
C ALA A 511 26.27 22.09 11.04
N GLY A 512 27.00 21.76 9.97
CA GLY A 512 26.78 20.52 9.19
C GLY A 512 26.99 19.25 10.02
N THR A 513 28.03 19.21 10.88
CA THR A 513 28.25 18.08 11.79
C THR A 513 27.15 17.97 12.86
N MET A 514 26.64 19.11 13.37
CA MET A 514 25.48 19.10 14.28
C MET A 514 24.20 18.67 13.57
N GLN A 515 23.99 19.08 12.32
CA GLN A 515 22.86 18.62 11.51
C GLN A 515 22.98 17.13 11.18
N LEU A 516 24.19 16.63 10.93
CA LEU A 516 24.44 15.19 10.71
C LEU A 516 24.08 14.38 11.96
N ALA A 517 24.53 14.86 13.14
CA ALA A 517 24.16 14.23 14.42
C ALA A 517 22.63 14.25 14.64
N THR A 518 21.99 15.38 14.33
CA THR A 518 20.54 15.51 14.42
C THR A 518 19.83 14.64 13.37
N GLY A 519 20.39 14.54 12.15
CA GLY A 519 19.90 13.68 11.07
C GLY A 519 20.02 12.20 11.42
N ALA A 520 21.13 11.79 12.06
CA ALA A 520 21.30 10.44 12.57
C ALA A 520 20.25 10.09 13.64
N GLY A 521 19.96 11.01 14.57
CA GLY A 521 18.88 10.83 15.56
C GLY A 521 17.48 10.79 14.95
N ARG A 522 17.25 11.53 13.85
CA ARG A 522 15.98 11.45 13.09
C ARG A 522 15.85 10.19 12.27
N LEU A 523 16.97 9.68 11.75
CA LEU A 523 17.00 8.39 11.06
C LEU A 523 16.71 7.26 12.04
N GLU A 524 17.33 7.28 13.21
CA GLU A 524 17.04 6.36 14.29
C GLU A 524 15.54 6.40 14.66
N SER A 525 14.99 7.59 14.77
CA SER A 525 13.56 7.79 14.99
C SER A 525 12.70 7.33 13.78
N GLY A 526 13.17 7.55 12.57
CA GLY A 526 12.49 7.15 11.32
C GLY A 526 12.51 5.62 11.10
N THR A 527 13.63 4.96 11.42
CA THR A 527 13.73 3.49 11.42
C THR A 527 12.84 2.87 12.49
N LEU A 528 12.73 3.52 13.65
CA LEU A 528 11.79 3.16 14.70
C LEU A 528 10.33 3.23 14.24
N ASN A 529 9.96 4.30 13.52
CA ASN A 529 8.62 4.48 12.95
C ASN A 529 8.30 3.46 11.85
N LEU A 530 9.26 3.16 10.98
CA LEU A 530 9.15 2.12 9.93
C LEU A 530 8.99 0.72 10.54
N GLN A 531 9.75 0.43 11.59
CA GLN A 531 9.64 -0.82 12.35
C GLN A 531 8.26 -0.96 13.00
N GLN A 532 7.69 0.14 13.51
CA GLN A 532 6.33 0.18 14.05
C GLN A 532 5.26 -0.07 13.00
N GLY A 533 5.43 0.47 11.79
CA GLY A 533 4.50 0.27 10.68
C GLY A 533 4.46 -1.15 10.13
N ALA A 534 5.60 -1.87 10.15
CA ALA A 534 5.67 -3.24 9.64
C ALA A 534 5.17 -4.31 10.62
N VAL A 535 5.05 -3.98 11.89
CA VAL A 535 4.39 -4.86 12.90
C VAL A 535 2.87 -4.89 12.72
N GLN A 536 2.33 -3.98 11.91
CA GLN A 536 0.88 -3.80 11.70
C GLN A 536 0.37 -4.31 10.35
N LEU A 537 1.26 -4.76 9.47
CA LEU A 537 0.99 -5.58 8.29
C LEU A 537 1.14 -7.07 8.63
#